data_a66a13633503a8229c60cfa106cba25d
#
_entry.id   a66a13633503a8229c60cfa106cba25d
#
_cell.length_a   1.000
_cell.length_b   1.000
_cell.length_c   1.000
_cell.angle_alpha   90.00
_cell.angle_beta   90.00
_cell.angle_gamma   90.00
#
_symmetry.space_group_name_H-M   'P 1'
#
loop_
_entity.id
_entity.type
_entity.pdbx_description
1 polymer ?
#
loop_
_entity_poly.entity_id
_entity_poly.type
_entity_poly.pdbx_seq_one_letter_code
_entity_poly.pdbx_strand_id
1 'polypeptide(L)'
;RGPNLRTGEFQHASTDAGLFAVISDGIPNTEMVGVGRNRSEQSIWQLVAYLRSLNSEVRVEVAGNPSIGEELYGGKGDCSSCHMIDAEGGRHGPDLSTIGDRRSPDELLSDLLTPNARVQQRWWTMRVVHQDGTEVEGLRMNEGTYSVRILDAEDNLWSFLKRDLRQSERTETSSMPAYGESFTSGELEDLVAYLYGLSRGIR
;
A
#
# COMPACT_ATOMS: atom_id res chain seq x y z
N ARG A 1 3.71 -16.52 5.37
CA ARG A 1 3.31 -15.66 4.24
C ARG A 1 4.33 -15.85 3.13
N GLY A 2 3.87 -16.08 1.90
CA GLY A 2 4.73 -16.14 0.72
C GLY A 2 5.32 -14.76 0.35
N PRO A 3 6.41 -14.72 -0.39
CA PRO A 3 6.99 -13.48 -0.93
C PRO A 3 6.03 -12.82 -1.94
N ASN A 4 6.21 -11.52 -2.14
CA ASN A 4 5.49 -10.81 -3.19
C ASN A 4 6.09 -11.15 -4.56
N LEU A 5 5.34 -11.85 -5.41
CA LEU A 5 5.79 -12.28 -6.73
C LEU A 5 5.73 -11.19 -7.81
N ARG A 6 5.16 -10.02 -7.49
CA ARG A 6 5.04 -8.88 -8.43
C ARG A 6 6.28 -7.97 -8.44
N THR A 7 7.26 -8.22 -7.56
CA THR A 7 8.46 -7.39 -7.46
C THR A 7 9.54 -7.73 -8.49
N GLY A 8 9.44 -8.87 -9.18
CA GLY A 8 10.46 -9.38 -10.08
C GLY A 8 11.69 -9.97 -9.41
N GLU A 9 11.84 -9.74 -8.13
CA GLU A 9 12.91 -10.30 -7.33
C GLU A 9 12.45 -11.62 -6.69
N PHE A 10 13.06 -12.71 -7.13
CA PHE A 10 12.78 -14.03 -6.59
C PHE A 10 13.98 -14.50 -5.77
N GLN A 11 13.81 -14.64 -4.45
CA GLN A 11 14.88 -14.95 -3.50
C GLN A 11 15.65 -16.24 -3.85
N HIS A 12 14.99 -17.21 -4.49
CA HIS A 12 15.57 -18.53 -4.80
C HIS A 12 15.83 -18.75 -6.29
N ALA A 13 15.57 -17.74 -7.15
CA ALA A 13 15.76 -17.89 -8.60
C ALA A 13 15.92 -16.53 -9.28
N SER A 14 17.06 -16.27 -9.91
CA SER A 14 17.32 -15.07 -10.71
C SER A 14 17.06 -15.27 -12.21
N THR A 15 17.02 -16.53 -12.68
CA THR A 15 16.85 -16.89 -14.07
C THR A 15 15.54 -17.64 -14.32
N ASP A 16 15.09 -17.72 -15.59
CA ASP A 16 13.89 -18.49 -15.95
C ASP A 16 14.04 -19.98 -15.67
N ALA A 17 15.23 -20.53 -15.91
CA ALA A 17 15.54 -21.92 -15.57
C ALA A 17 15.50 -22.14 -14.04
N GLY A 18 15.97 -21.16 -13.26
CA GLY A 18 15.88 -21.19 -11.80
C GLY A 18 14.43 -21.15 -11.32
N LEU A 19 13.60 -20.27 -11.90
CA LEU A 19 12.16 -20.22 -11.62
C LEU A 19 11.47 -21.54 -11.97
N PHE A 20 11.79 -22.10 -13.13
CA PHE A 20 11.29 -23.41 -13.54
C PHE A 20 11.63 -24.48 -12.50
N ALA A 21 12.90 -24.57 -12.07
CA ALA A 21 13.33 -25.52 -11.07
C ALA A 21 12.60 -25.34 -9.73
N VAL A 22 12.48 -24.10 -9.24
CA VAL A 22 11.76 -23.78 -7.99
C VAL A 22 10.28 -24.18 -8.09
N ILE A 23 9.63 -23.98 -9.23
CA ILE A 23 8.22 -24.36 -9.42
C ILE A 23 8.09 -25.89 -9.56
N SER A 24 9.00 -26.51 -10.32
CA SER A 24 8.99 -27.96 -10.56
C SER A 24 9.29 -28.77 -9.31
N ASP A 25 10.37 -28.44 -8.62
CA ASP A 25 10.96 -29.24 -7.56
C ASP A 25 10.59 -28.75 -6.15
N GLY A 26 10.12 -27.48 -6.05
CA GLY A 26 9.88 -26.81 -4.79
C GLY A 26 11.16 -26.28 -4.15
N ILE A 27 11.05 -25.84 -2.90
CA ILE A 27 12.19 -25.35 -2.11
C ILE A 27 12.35 -26.26 -0.89
N PRO A 28 13.48 -26.98 -0.76
CA PRO A 28 13.72 -27.89 0.36
C PRO A 28 13.54 -27.19 1.73
N ASN A 29 12.94 -27.89 2.67
CA ASN A 29 12.67 -27.39 4.04
C ASN A 29 11.74 -26.18 4.13
N THR A 30 10.90 -25.94 3.12
CA THR A 30 9.86 -24.91 3.13
C THR A 30 8.49 -25.50 2.79
N GLU A 31 7.44 -24.69 2.96
CA GLU A 31 6.07 -25.06 2.57
C GLU A 31 5.84 -25.00 1.05
N MET A 32 6.83 -24.55 0.27
CA MET A 32 6.73 -24.53 -1.18
C MET A 32 7.03 -25.91 -1.76
N VAL A 33 5.98 -26.66 -1.98
CA VAL A 33 6.05 -28.00 -2.60
C VAL A 33 6.11 -27.86 -4.12
N GLY A 34 7.00 -28.61 -4.77
CA GLY A 34 7.10 -28.64 -6.22
C GLY A 34 5.88 -29.27 -6.90
N VAL A 35 5.51 -28.75 -8.05
CA VAL A 35 4.33 -29.20 -8.82
C VAL A 35 4.70 -30.04 -10.04
N GLY A 36 5.99 -30.27 -10.32
CA GLY A 36 6.49 -30.96 -11.53
C GLY A 36 5.96 -32.38 -11.71
N ARG A 37 5.59 -33.06 -10.62
CA ARG A 37 4.98 -34.40 -10.70
C ARG A 37 3.56 -34.40 -11.26
N ASN A 38 2.85 -33.28 -11.16
CA ASN A 38 1.43 -33.16 -11.49
C ASN A 38 1.16 -32.22 -12.67
N ARG A 39 2.20 -31.65 -13.26
CA ARG A 39 2.08 -30.70 -14.37
C ARG A 39 3.10 -30.99 -15.47
N SER A 40 2.73 -30.71 -16.72
CA SER A 40 3.66 -30.78 -17.83
C SER A 40 4.71 -29.65 -17.77
N GLU A 41 5.89 -29.88 -18.32
CA GLU A 41 6.93 -28.85 -18.46
C GLU A 41 6.39 -27.59 -19.15
N GLN A 42 5.57 -27.75 -20.18
CA GLN A 42 4.93 -26.62 -20.86
C GLN A 42 4.09 -25.78 -19.90
N SER A 43 3.32 -26.41 -19.01
CA SER A 43 2.53 -25.69 -18.01
C SER A 43 3.41 -24.94 -17.00
N ILE A 44 4.57 -25.49 -16.66
CA ILE A 44 5.53 -24.82 -15.77
C ILE A 44 6.17 -23.63 -16.48
N TRP A 45 6.54 -23.77 -17.75
CA TRP A 45 7.04 -22.65 -18.55
C TRP A 45 5.99 -21.53 -18.73
N GLN A 46 4.71 -21.87 -18.86
CA GLN A 46 3.63 -20.90 -18.87
C GLN A 46 3.54 -20.13 -17.54
N LEU A 47 3.75 -20.80 -16.40
CA LEU A 47 3.83 -20.15 -15.10
C LEU A 47 5.03 -19.22 -14.98
N VAL A 48 6.21 -19.64 -15.49
CA VAL A 48 7.42 -18.79 -15.55
C VAL A 48 7.13 -17.53 -16.38
N ALA A 49 6.57 -17.70 -17.58
CA ALA A 49 6.19 -16.59 -18.45
C ALA A 49 5.18 -15.65 -17.78
N TYR A 50 4.18 -16.20 -17.10
CA TYR A 50 3.22 -15.41 -16.32
C TYR A 50 3.89 -14.64 -15.18
N LEU A 51 4.76 -15.26 -14.40
CA LEU A 51 5.52 -14.58 -13.35
C LEU A 51 6.38 -13.44 -13.90
N ARG A 52 7.02 -13.65 -15.07
CA ARG A 52 7.77 -12.57 -15.75
C ARG A 52 6.84 -11.47 -16.25
N SER A 53 5.66 -11.81 -16.75
CA SER A 53 4.68 -10.81 -17.19
C SER A 53 4.15 -9.94 -16.05
N LEU A 54 4.11 -10.46 -14.83
CA LEU A 54 3.76 -9.65 -13.65
C LEU A 54 4.77 -8.53 -13.37
N ASN A 55 5.99 -8.66 -13.92
CA ASN A 55 7.09 -7.70 -13.74
C ASN A 55 7.40 -6.93 -15.04
N SER A 56 6.86 -7.35 -16.16
CA SER A 56 6.93 -6.65 -17.42
C SER A 56 5.77 -5.66 -17.58
N GLU A 57 5.36 -4.99 -16.52
CA GLU A 57 4.61 -3.76 -16.73
C GLU A 57 5.55 -2.85 -17.54
N VAL A 58 5.31 -2.81 -18.85
CA VAL A 58 5.79 -1.72 -19.70
C VAL A 58 5.37 -0.47 -18.94
N ARG A 59 6.34 0.22 -18.35
CA ARG A 59 6.03 1.48 -17.66
C ARG A 59 5.36 2.36 -18.68
N VAL A 60 4.11 2.65 -18.44
CA VAL A 60 3.34 3.56 -19.26
C VAL A 60 4.01 4.92 -19.13
N GLU A 61 4.28 5.56 -20.25
CA GLU A 61 4.72 6.96 -20.23
C GLU A 61 3.60 7.80 -19.64
N VAL A 62 3.86 8.42 -18.51
CA VAL A 62 2.87 9.23 -17.79
C VAL A 62 3.09 10.68 -18.17
N ALA A 63 2.02 11.37 -18.53
CA ALA A 63 2.03 12.82 -18.67
C ALA A 63 2.33 13.47 -17.30
N GLY A 64 2.95 14.66 -17.34
CA GLY A 64 3.29 15.41 -16.14
C GLY A 64 4.78 15.42 -15.80
N ASN A 65 5.13 16.34 -14.90
CA ASN A 65 6.51 16.57 -14.46
C ASN A 65 6.68 16.03 -13.03
N PRO A 66 7.46 14.94 -12.82
CA PRO A 66 7.62 14.36 -11.48
C PRO A 66 8.29 15.30 -10.47
N SER A 67 9.13 16.25 -10.90
CA SER A 67 9.75 17.22 -9.98
C SER A 67 8.72 18.22 -9.44
N ILE A 68 7.77 18.66 -10.28
CA ILE A 68 6.65 19.49 -9.84
C ILE A 68 5.72 18.68 -8.93
N GLY A 69 5.48 17.40 -9.27
CA GLY A 69 4.70 16.48 -8.46
C GLY A 69 5.29 16.28 -7.05
N GLU A 70 6.63 16.22 -6.92
CA GLU A 70 7.32 16.17 -5.63
C GLU A 70 7.10 17.45 -4.80
N GLU A 71 7.21 18.63 -5.43
CA GLU A 71 6.92 19.90 -4.77
C GLU A 71 5.45 19.98 -4.30
N LEU A 72 4.51 19.50 -5.12
CA LEU A 72 3.10 19.44 -4.78
C LEU A 72 2.83 18.46 -3.64
N TYR A 73 3.52 17.32 -3.61
CA TYR A 73 3.41 16.31 -2.54
C TYR A 73 3.80 16.87 -1.17
N GLY A 74 4.92 17.57 -1.07
CA GLY A 74 5.39 18.17 0.19
C GLY A 74 4.79 19.53 0.51
N GLY A 75 4.22 20.22 -0.51
CA GLY A 75 3.72 21.59 -0.40
C GLY A 75 2.19 21.65 -0.40
N LYS A 76 1.60 22.06 -1.52
CA LYS A 76 0.16 22.32 -1.65
C LYS A 76 -0.72 21.12 -1.24
N GLY A 77 -0.25 19.90 -1.49
CA GLY A 77 -0.99 18.68 -1.18
C GLY A 77 -0.88 18.23 0.27
N ASP A 78 0.13 18.68 0.98
CA ASP A 78 0.45 18.28 2.36
C ASP A 78 0.40 16.74 2.56
N CYS A 79 0.76 15.99 1.51
CA CYS A 79 0.66 14.54 1.51
C CYS A 79 1.63 13.91 2.52
N SER A 80 2.80 14.54 2.71
CA SER A 80 3.85 14.10 3.62
C SER A 80 3.44 14.17 5.10
N SER A 81 2.42 14.94 5.46
CA SER A 81 1.88 14.95 6.83
C SER A 81 1.26 13.61 7.23
N CYS A 82 0.73 12.87 6.27
CA CYS A 82 0.06 11.60 6.50
C CYS A 82 0.82 10.40 5.90
N HIS A 83 1.52 10.58 4.77
CA HIS A 83 2.19 9.52 4.04
C HIS A 83 3.70 9.54 4.21
N MET A 84 4.28 8.36 4.29
CA MET A 84 5.72 8.14 4.37
C MET A 84 6.29 7.78 3.00
N ILE A 85 7.46 8.36 2.67
CA ILE A 85 8.34 7.95 1.57
C ILE A 85 9.75 7.80 2.13
N ASP A 86 10.39 6.65 1.93
CA ASP A 86 11.76 6.33 2.39
C ASP A 86 12.01 6.62 3.88
N ALA A 87 11.04 6.25 4.70
CA ALA A 87 11.04 6.46 6.15
C ALA A 87 10.91 7.92 6.60
N GLU A 88 10.62 8.85 5.70
CA GLU A 88 10.33 10.25 6.00
C GLU A 88 8.85 10.55 5.78
N GLY A 89 8.21 11.28 6.70
CA GLY A 89 6.78 11.65 6.63
C GLY A 89 5.90 11.00 7.70
N GLY A 90 4.60 11.16 7.55
CA GLY A 90 3.58 10.74 8.51
C GLY A 90 3.25 9.24 8.45
N ARG A 91 2.49 8.78 9.47
CA ARG A 91 2.10 7.37 9.64
C ARG A 91 0.59 7.14 9.53
N HIS A 92 -0.16 8.19 9.21
CA HIS A 92 -1.63 8.16 9.16
C HIS A 92 -2.17 7.68 7.82
N GLY A 93 -1.28 7.46 6.84
CA GLY A 93 -1.55 6.91 5.52
C GLY A 93 -0.61 5.75 5.16
N PRO A 94 -0.86 5.07 4.02
CA PRO A 94 0.05 4.06 3.50
C PRO A 94 1.42 4.63 3.16
N ASP A 95 2.47 3.81 3.37
CA ASP A 95 3.81 4.04 2.86
C ASP A 95 3.78 4.03 1.32
N LEU A 96 4.24 5.13 0.72
CA LEU A 96 4.25 5.37 -0.72
C LEU A 96 5.62 5.12 -1.37
N SER A 97 6.65 4.72 -0.62
CA SER A 97 8.03 4.52 -1.13
C SER A 97 8.12 3.64 -2.39
N THR A 98 7.16 2.76 -2.60
CA THR A 98 7.09 1.85 -3.76
C THR A 98 5.69 1.78 -4.34
N ILE A 99 4.96 2.89 -4.32
CA ILE A 99 3.55 2.89 -4.75
C ILE A 99 3.43 2.65 -6.25
N GLY A 100 4.37 3.14 -7.05
CA GLY A 100 4.42 2.92 -8.49
C GLY A 100 4.64 1.46 -8.91
N ASP A 101 5.11 0.59 -7.98
CA ASP A 101 5.17 -0.86 -8.23
C ASP A 101 3.83 -1.57 -7.98
N ARG A 102 2.86 -0.87 -7.39
CA ARG A 102 1.60 -1.46 -6.87
C ARG A 102 0.35 -0.85 -7.47
N ARG A 103 0.47 0.30 -8.12
CA ARG A 103 -0.63 1.08 -8.68
C ARG A 103 -0.28 1.55 -10.08
N SER A 104 -1.24 1.43 -10.98
CA SER A 104 -1.18 2.09 -12.29
C SER A 104 -1.43 3.60 -12.15
N PRO A 105 -1.05 4.41 -13.15
CA PRO A 105 -1.36 5.85 -13.16
C PRO A 105 -2.85 6.16 -12.99
N ASP A 106 -3.73 5.40 -13.64
CA ASP A 106 -5.18 5.57 -13.54
C ASP A 106 -5.70 5.25 -12.12
N GLU A 107 -5.14 4.22 -11.47
CA GLU A 107 -5.48 3.89 -10.08
C GLU A 107 -5.00 4.99 -9.12
N LEU A 108 -3.80 5.54 -9.33
CA LEU A 108 -3.28 6.66 -8.53
C LEU A 108 -4.16 7.90 -8.67
N LEU A 109 -4.54 8.24 -9.90
CA LEU A 109 -5.46 9.35 -10.16
C LEU A 109 -6.82 9.11 -9.49
N SER A 110 -7.36 7.91 -9.60
CA SER A 110 -8.62 7.53 -8.94
C SER A 110 -8.53 7.63 -7.42
N ASP A 111 -7.42 7.18 -6.83
CA ASP A 111 -7.21 7.25 -5.37
C ASP A 111 -7.11 8.71 -4.88
N LEU A 112 -6.55 9.64 -5.69
CA LEU A 112 -6.52 11.09 -5.41
C LEU A 112 -7.90 11.74 -5.52
N LEU A 113 -8.71 11.35 -6.50
CA LEU A 113 -10.01 11.94 -6.75
C LEU A 113 -11.13 11.36 -5.88
N THR A 114 -11.05 10.06 -5.57
CA THR A 114 -12.09 9.32 -4.85
C THR A 114 -11.51 8.43 -3.76
N PRO A 115 -10.87 8.99 -2.71
CA PRO A 115 -10.15 8.21 -1.70
C PRO A 115 -11.06 7.27 -0.90
N ASN A 116 -12.36 7.52 -0.90
CA ASN A 116 -13.36 6.68 -0.24
C ASN A 116 -13.83 5.47 -1.08
N ALA A 117 -13.44 5.36 -2.35
CA ALA A 117 -13.90 4.27 -3.20
C ALA A 117 -13.42 2.88 -2.71
N ARG A 118 -12.24 2.82 -2.07
CA ARG A 118 -11.64 1.57 -1.57
C ARG A 118 -10.78 1.82 -0.33
N VAL A 119 -11.39 1.91 0.86
CA VAL A 119 -10.67 2.08 2.11
C VAL A 119 -10.37 0.72 2.75
N GLN A 120 -9.09 0.38 2.88
CA GLN A 120 -8.69 -0.85 3.56
C GLN A 120 -8.93 -0.71 5.07
N GLN A 121 -9.38 -1.79 5.73
CA GLN A 121 -9.70 -1.82 7.17
C GLN A 121 -8.59 -1.31 8.10
N ARG A 122 -7.33 -1.46 7.69
CA ARG A 122 -6.18 -0.98 8.45
C ARG A 122 -6.10 0.56 8.54
N TRP A 123 -6.81 1.26 7.66
CA TRP A 123 -6.87 2.73 7.59
C TRP A 123 -8.19 3.30 8.10
N TRP A 124 -9.03 2.46 8.69
CA TRP A 124 -10.23 2.92 9.36
C TRP A 124 -9.88 3.69 10.62
N THR A 125 -10.62 4.76 10.89
CA THR A 125 -10.50 5.52 12.13
C THR A 125 -11.51 5.02 13.16
N MET A 126 -11.30 5.41 14.41
CA MET A 126 -12.17 5.10 15.52
C MET A 126 -12.20 6.26 16.49
N ARG A 127 -13.41 6.59 16.95
CA ARG A 127 -13.64 7.53 18.05
C ARG A 127 -14.14 6.75 19.27
N VAL A 128 -13.53 7.01 20.42
CA VAL A 128 -13.93 6.42 21.70
C VAL A 128 -14.13 7.48 22.75
N VAL A 129 -15.06 7.21 23.68
CA VAL A 129 -15.28 8.01 24.87
C VAL A 129 -15.13 7.10 26.09
N HIS A 130 -14.14 7.35 26.92
CA HIS A 130 -13.89 6.62 28.15
C HIS A 130 -14.84 7.05 29.28
N GLN A 131 -14.99 6.23 30.33
CA GLN A 131 -15.89 6.50 31.43
C GLN A 131 -15.53 7.78 32.23
N ASP A 132 -14.26 8.16 32.28
CA ASP A 132 -13.77 9.39 32.92
C ASP A 132 -14.01 10.66 32.09
N GLY A 133 -14.53 10.50 30.86
CA GLY A 133 -14.78 11.61 29.94
C GLY A 133 -13.67 11.85 28.92
N THR A 134 -12.56 11.09 28.98
CA THR A 134 -11.50 11.17 27.95
C THR A 134 -12.08 10.75 26.61
N GLU A 135 -11.90 11.60 25.60
CA GLU A 135 -12.30 11.35 24.21
C GLU A 135 -11.05 11.27 23.33
N VAL A 136 -10.96 10.22 22.52
CA VAL A 136 -9.86 10.01 21.58
C VAL A 136 -10.42 9.59 20.23
N GLU A 137 -9.91 10.23 19.18
CA GLU A 137 -10.17 9.87 17.80
C GLU A 137 -8.84 9.67 17.05
N GLY A 138 -8.78 8.70 16.18
CA GLY A 138 -7.58 8.44 15.40
C GLY A 138 -7.63 7.13 14.64
N LEU A 139 -6.47 6.74 14.12
CA LEU A 139 -6.31 5.53 13.34
C LEU A 139 -6.46 4.28 14.23
N ARG A 140 -7.34 3.37 13.82
CA ARG A 140 -7.55 2.11 14.52
C ARG A 140 -6.38 1.14 14.28
N MET A 141 -5.41 1.14 15.19
CA MET A 141 -4.21 0.30 15.09
C MET A 141 -4.48 -1.19 15.34
N ASN A 142 -5.32 -1.47 16.34
CA ASN A 142 -5.75 -2.83 16.67
C ASN A 142 -7.08 -2.80 17.41
N GLU A 143 -7.92 -3.79 17.15
CA GLU A 143 -9.17 -3.99 17.86
C GLU A 143 -9.40 -5.49 18.10
N GLY A 144 -9.44 -5.90 19.34
CA GLY A 144 -9.77 -7.25 19.77
C GLY A 144 -11.12 -7.32 20.48
N THR A 145 -11.43 -8.48 21.05
CA THR A 145 -12.67 -8.70 21.83
C THR A 145 -12.75 -7.78 23.04
N TYR A 146 -11.62 -7.51 23.70
CA TYR A 146 -11.60 -6.83 25.00
C TYR A 146 -10.96 -5.44 24.97
N SER A 147 -10.20 -5.11 23.94
CA SER A 147 -9.44 -3.86 23.88
C SER A 147 -9.40 -3.27 22.49
N VAL A 148 -9.10 -1.98 22.44
CA VAL A 148 -8.83 -1.24 21.21
C VAL A 148 -7.59 -0.36 21.41
N ARG A 149 -6.81 -0.18 20.34
CA ARG A 149 -5.68 0.75 20.27
C ARG A 149 -5.89 1.74 19.16
N ILE A 150 -5.67 3.01 19.47
CA ILE A 150 -5.89 4.15 18.57
C ILE A 150 -4.61 4.96 18.54
N LEU A 151 -4.17 5.34 17.34
CA LEU A 151 -3.11 6.32 17.12
C LEU A 151 -3.80 7.66 16.82
N ASP A 152 -3.62 8.65 17.71
CA ASP A 152 -4.18 9.98 17.49
C ASP A 152 -3.37 10.81 16.48
N ALA A 153 -3.84 12.02 16.18
CA ALA A 153 -3.20 12.91 15.20
C ALA A 153 -1.79 13.38 15.65
N GLU A 154 -1.50 13.33 16.94
CA GLU A 154 -0.21 13.69 17.54
C GLU A 154 0.74 12.49 17.71
N ASP A 155 0.44 11.37 17.06
CA ASP A 155 1.21 10.11 17.14
C ASP A 155 1.22 9.46 18.55
N ASN A 156 0.28 9.80 19.44
CA ASN A 156 0.14 9.10 20.71
C ASN A 156 -0.64 7.80 20.53
N LEU A 157 -0.10 6.71 21.05
CA LEU A 157 -0.76 5.41 21.02
C LEU A 157 -1.60 5.21 22.30
N TRP A 158 -2.91 5.30 22.15
CA TRP A 158 -3.89 5.04 23.19
C TRP A 158 -4.30 3.57 23.23
N SER A 159 -4.53 3.06 24.44
CA SER A 159 -5.01 1.68 24.63
C SER A 159 -6.15 1.69 25.66
N PHE A 160 -7.31 1.18 25.25
CA PHE A 160 -8.51 1.14 26.09
C PHE A 160 -9.03 -0.29 26.22
N LEU A 161 -9.55 -0.62 27.40
CA LEU A 161 -10.41 -1.77 27.57
C LEU A 161 -11.84 -1.40 27.15
N LYS A 162 -12.46 -2.21 26.32
CA LYS A 162 -13.81 -1.91 25.80
C LYS A 162 -14.87 -1.77 26.90
N ARG A 163 -14.71 -2.48 28.02
CA ARG A 163 -15.61 -2.38 29.17
C ARG A 163 -15.59 -1.02 29.85
N ASP A 164 -14.51 -0.25 29.68
CA ASP A 164 -14.31 1.06 30.28
C ASP A 164 -14.73 2.21 29.34
N LEU A 165 -15.22 1.86 28.13
CA LEU A 165 -15.71 2.82 27.15
C LEU A 165 -17.22 3.04 27.31
N ARG A 166 -17.63 4.31 27.28
CA ARG A 166 -19.05 4.71 27.16
C ARG A 166 -19.52 4.63 25.70
N GLN A 167 -18.61 4.96 24.77
CA GLN A 167 -18.88 5.00 23.33
C GLN A 167 -17.68 4.50 22.57
N SER A 168 -17.93 3.79 21.48
CA SER A 168 -16.92 3.28 20.56
C SER A 168 -17.53 3.28 19.17
N GLU A 169 -17.05 4.15 18.31
CA GLU A 169 -17.58 4.37 16.97
C GLU A 169 -16.47 4.17 15.94
N ARG A 170 -16.74 3.38 14.91
CA ARG A 170 -15.80 3.11 13.82
C ARG A 170 -16.22 3.91 12.58
N THR A 171 -15.24 4.55 11.95
CA THR A 171 -15.42 5.25 10.68
C THR A 171 -14.67 4.50 9.59
N GLU A 172 -15.40 4.03 8.60
CA GLU A 172 -14.88 3.19 7.51
C GLU A 172 -14.49 4.02 6.26
N THR A 173 -14.53 5.34 6.39
CA THR A 173 -14.11 6.29 5.37
C THR A 173 -12.65 6.67 5.53
N SER A 174 -12.04 7.12 4.44
CA SER A 174 -10.68 7.66 4.44
C SER A 174 -10.61 9.03 5.11
N SER A 175 -9.57 9.28 5.89
CA SER A 175 -9.19 10.62 6.33
C SER A 175 -8.50 11.44 5.23
N MET A 176 -8.08 10.80 4.13
CA MET A 176 -7.48 11.46 2.97
C MET A 176 -8.54 12.31 2.26
N PRO A 177 -8.29 13.62 2.04
CA PRO A 177 -9.21 14.47 1.30
C PRO A 177 -9.27 14.09 -0.19
N ALA A 178 -10.38 14.41 -0.85
CA ALA A 178 -10.47 14.33 -2.30
C ALA A 178 -9.84 15.59 -2.93
N TYR A 179 -8.93 15.40 -3.87
CA TYR A 179 -8.11 16.50 -4.42
C TYR A 179 -8.65 17.10 -5.72
N GLY A 180 -9.79 16.62 -6.24
CA GLY A 180 -10.35 17.07 -7.51
C GLY A 180 -10.69 18.56 -7.59
N GLU A 181 -11.02 19.19 -6.45
CA GLU A 181 -11.31 20.64 -6.39
C GLU A 181 -10.07 21.48 -6.00
N SER A 182 -9.08 20.85 -5.37
CA SER A 182 -7.89 21.54 -4.85
C SER A 182 -6.76 21.65 -5.88
N PHE A 183 -6.72 20.74 -6.85
CA PHE A 183 -5.69 20.68 -7.86
C PHE A 183 -6.30 20.82 -9.28
N THR A 184 -5.55 21.44 -10.15
CA THR A 184 -5.84 21.44 -11.59
C THR A 184 -5.52 20.06 -12.18
N SER A 185 -6.04 19.75 -13.37
CA SER A 185 -5.73 18.50 -14.08
C SER A 185 -4.22 18.34 -14.32
N GLY A 186 -3.51 19.41 -14.67
CA GLY A 186 -2.05 19.35 -14.85
C GLY A 186 -1.30 19.06 -13.57
N GLU A 187 -1.67 19.65 -12.44
CA GLU A 187 -1.08 19.35 -11.14
C GLU A 187 -1.36 17.91 -10.68
N LEU A 188 -2.53 17.35 -11.01
CA LEU A 188 -2.83 15.95 -10.76
C LEU A 188 -1.98 15.02 -11.63
N GLU A 189 -1.74 15.36 -12.89
CA GLU A 189 -0.83 14.62 -13.77
C GLU A 189 0.61 14.66 -13.24
N ASP A 190 1.09 15.81 -12.75
CA ASP A 190 2.41 15.96 -12.13
C ASP A 190 2.54 15.10 -10.87
N LEU A 191 1.53 15.12 -9.98
CA LEU A 191 1.48 14.26 -8.79
C LEU A 191 1.48 12.77 -9.15
N VAL A 192 0.69 12.36 -10.14
CA VAL A 192 0.64 10.97 -10.62
C VAL A 192 1.99 10.57 -11.20
N ALA A 193 2.65 11.44 -11.98
CA ALA A 193 3.97 11.18 -12.54
C ALA A 193 5.02 10.97 -11.42
N TYR A 194 5.00 11.79 -10.39
CA TYR A 194 5.86 11.63 -9.21
C TYR A 194 5.59 10.32 -8.48
N LEU A 195 4.34 10.05 -8.08
CA LEU A 195 3.96 8.86 -7.32
C LEU A 195 4.22 7.57 -8.11
N TYR A 196 3.95 7.57 -9.41
CA TYR A 196 4.24 6.43 -10.28
C TYR A 196 5.74 6.21 -10.45
N GLY A 197 6.54 7.28 -10.34
CA GLY A 197 8.00 7.23 -10.29
C GLY A 197 8.57 6.53 -9.07
N LEU A 198 7.84 6.47 -7.94
CA LEU A 198 8.26 5.84 -6.70
C LEU A 198 8.25 4.32 -6.81
N SER A 199 9.38 3.73 -7.19
CA SER A 199 9.55 2.29 -7.37
C SER A 199 10.95 1.84 -6.98
N ARG A 200 11.10 0.55 -6.64
CA ARG A 200 12.38 -0.06 -6.24
C ARG A 200 13.43 -0.11 -7.36
N GLY A 201 13.01 -0.06 -8.63
CA GLY A 201 13.89 -0.31 -9.78
C GLY A 201 14.52 0.94 -10.40
N ILE A 202 14.30 2.16 -9.90
CA ILE A 202 14.70 3.42 -10.56
C ILE A 202 15.53 4.34 -9.63
N ARG A 203 15.95 3.86 -8.49
CA ARG A 203 16.83 4.62 -7.58
C ARG A 203 18.26 4.16 -7.67
#